data_cd550b61c77748765025791c2394eb1f
#
_entry.id   cd550b61c77748765025791c2394eb1f
#
_cell.length_a   1.000
_cell.length_b   1.000
_cell.length_c   1.000
_cell.angle_alpha   90.00
_cell.angle_beta   90.00
_cell.angle_gamma   90.00
#
_symmetry.space_group_name_H-M   'P 1'
#
loop_
_entity.id
_entity.type
_entity.pdbx_description
1 polymer ?
#
loop_
_entity_poly.entity_id
_entity_poly.type
_entity_poly.pdbx_seq_one_letter_code
_entity_poly.pdbx_strand_id
1 'polypeptide(L)'
;VTSCGSSEYKKFADNEGKQVASILRENDCLACHSENAPLPFYGNLPLIGPVVQADMKEAVHYVDLTAMVEALENGQPVSEVDLAKVENTALSGSMPPAKYSHMPMHWGTSLDDNEKAVIISWAKNVRKDRFTTETVAEEFKNEPLQPLMKSLPTDPAKVELGFALYHDTRLSADNTISCATCHGLNTGGVDRKQYSEGINGQFGGVNAPTVYNAALNFVQFWDGRAADLKEQAAGPPLNPVEMGC
;
A
#
# COMPACT_ATOMS: atom_id res chain seq x y z
N VAL A 1 24.98 14.84 -21.06
CA VAL A 1 26.34 14.70 -20.51
C VAL A 1 26.28 13.44 -19.65
N THR A 2 26.65 12.32 -20.25
CA THR A 2 26.77 11.04 -19.57
C THR A 2 27.90 11.12 -18.57
N SER A 3 27.55 11.23 -17.31
CA SER A 3 28.49 10.99 -16.22
C SER A 3 28.81 9.50 -16.19
N CYS A 4 30.00 9.13 -16.62
CA CYS A 4 30.63 7.86 -16.28
C CYS A 4 31.14 7.97 -14.85
N GLY A 5 30.24 8.23 -13.91
CA GLY A 5 30.53 8.31 -12.48
C GLY A 5 30.15 6.98 -11.82
N SER A 6 30.99 6.48 -10.96
CA SER A 6 30.65 5.41 -10.02
C SER A 6 29.36 5.77 -9.33
N SER A 7 28.32 4.93 -9.49
CA SER A 7 27.02 5.14 -8.85
C SER A 7 27.21 5.40 -7.36
N GLU A 8 26.63 6.48 -6.84
CA GLU A 8 26.87 6.93 -5.46
C GLU A 8 26.45 5.90 -4.43
N TYR A 9 25.42 5.11 -4.73
CA TYR A 9 24.95 4.05 -3.85
C TYR A 9 26.05 3.06 -3.46
N LYS A 10 27.06 2.84 -4.31
CA LYS A 10 28.21 1.94 -4.02
C LYS A 10 29.05 2.39 -2.82
N LYS A 11 28.97 3.67 -2.45
CA LYS A 11 29.64 4.21 -1.26
C LYS A 11 29.05 3.64 0.05
N PHE A 12 27.83 3.11 -0.01
CA PHE A 12 27.10 2.54 1.13
C PHE A 12 27.07 1.01 1.11
N ALA A 13 28.14 0.34 0.63
CA ALA A 13 28.20 -1.12 0.48
C ALA A 13 27.95 -1.91 1.77
N ASP A 14 28.12 -1.30 2.91
CA ASP A 14 27.89 -1.81 4.26
C ASP A 14 26.46 -1.57 4.79
N ASN A 15 25.61 -0.88 4.02
CA ASN A 15 24.25 -0.49 4.44
C ASN A 15 23.26 -0.52 3.28
N GLU A 16 22.58 -1.65 3.09
CA GLU A 16 21.61 -1.84 1.99
C GLU A 16 20.49 -0.79 1.98
N GLY A 17 20.00 -0.35 3.14
CA GLY A 17 18.96 0.68 3.22
C GLY A 17 19.42 2.01 2.63
N LYS A 18 20.66 2.44 2.97
CA LYS A 18 21.24 3.67 2.37
C LYS A 18 21.55 3.49 0.91
N GLN A 19 21.91 2.29 0.46
CA GLN A 19 22.06 2.01 -0.96
C GLN A 19 20.76 2.23 -1.71
N VAL A 20 19.65 1.67 -1.20
CA VAL A 20 18.32 1.84 -1.80
C VAL A 20 17.90 3.31 -1.79
N ALA A 21 18.08 4.03 -0.69
CA ALA A 21 17.80 5.47 -0.63
C ALA A 21 18.57 6.27 -1.70
N SER A 22 19.86 5.97 -1.87
CA SER A 22 20.71 6.61 -2.90
C SER A 22 20.21 6.28 -4.31
N ILE A 23 19.90 5.01 -4.60
CA ILE A 23 19.34 4.58 -5.89
C ILE A 23 18.06 5.34 -6.22
N LEU A 24 17.12 5.45 -5.27
CA LEU A 24 15.85 6.15 -5.46
C LEU A 24 16.05 7.65 -5.73
N ARG A 25 17.07 8.27 -5.15
CA ARG A 25 17.43 9.66 -5.42
C ARG A 25 18.15 9.83 -6.78
N GLU A 26 19.13 8.98 -7.07
CA GLU A 26 19.93 9.03 -8.29
C GLU A 26 19.07 8.83 -9.56
N ASN A 27 18.03 8.02 -9.47
CA ASN A 27 17.07 7.76 -10.53
C ASN A 27 15.87 8.73 -10.52
N ASP A 28 15.96 9.83 -9.74
CA ASP A 28 14.98 10.91 -9.70
C ASP A 28 13.53 10.47 -9.37
N CYS A 29 13.39 9.34 -8.63
CA CYS A 29 12.08 8.76 -8.29
C CYS A 29 11.20 9.75 -7.50
N LEU A 30 11.83 10.54 -6.61
CA LEU A 30 11.14 11.53 -5.78
C LEU A 30 10.56 12.70 -6.59
N ALA A 31 11.00 12.92 -7.84
CA ALA A 31 10.43 13.97 -8.69
C ALA A 31 8.94 13.76 -8.99
N CYS A 32 8.47 12.49 -8.95
CA CYS A 32 7.05 12.17 -9.09
C CYS A 32 6.43 11.61 -7.81
N HIS A 33 7.21 10.91 -6.99
CA HIS A 33 6.77 10.19 -5.78
C HIS A 33 7.05 10.97 -4.49
N SER A 34 6.87 12.29 -4.49
CA SER A 34 6.94 13.15 -3.31
C SER A 34 5.88 14.25 -3.36
N GLU A 35 5.14 14.44 -2.25
CA GLU A 35 4.16 15.53 -2.14
C GLU A 35 4.77 16.92 -2.34
N ASN A 36 6.05 17.06 -1.99
CA ASN A 36 6.77 18.32 -2.07
C ASN A 36 7.64 18.46 -3.33
N ALA A 37 7.49 17.54 -4.30
CA ALA A 37 8.25 17.61 -5.54
C ALA A 37 7.89 18.87 -6.33
N PRO A 38 8.90 19.68 -6.76
CA PRO A 38 8.63 20.84 -7.59
C PRO A 38 8.09 20.40 -8.95
N LEU A 39 7.05 21.09 -9.42
CA LEU A 39 6.52 20.82 -10.75
C LEU A 39 7.61 21.12 -11.81
N PRO A 40 7.96 20.15 -12.67
CA PRO A 40 8.95 20.37 -13.72
C PRO A 40 8.48 21.46 -14.70
N PHE A 41 9.41 22.12 -15.39
CA PHE A 41 9.08 23.25 -16.27
C PHE A 41 8.03 22.92 -17.34
N TYR A 42 8.04 21.70 -17.85
CA TYR A 42 7.06 21.20 -18.83
C TYR A 42 5.68 20.89 -18.21
N GLY A 43 5.60 20.78 -16.89
CA GLY A 43 4.35 20.62 -16.14
C GLY A 43 3.43 21.86 -16.17
N ASN A 44 3.94 23.00 -16.68
CA ASN A 44 3.15 24.22 -16.89
C ASN A 44 2.78 24.44 -18.38
N LEU A 45 3.22 23.54 -19.29
CA LEU A 45 2.91 23.69 -20.71
C LEU A 45 1.45 23.32 -21.01
N PRO A 46 0.78 24.02 -21.93
CA PRO A 46 -0.53 23.63 -22.43
C PRO A 46 -0.49 22.18 -22.97
N LEU A 47 -1.54 21.41 -22.76
CA LEU A 47 -1.73 20.01 -23.17
C LEU A 47 -0.90 18.99 -22.38
N ILE A 48 0.35 19.25 -22.06
CA ILE A 48 1.24 18.32 -21.34
C ILE A 48 1.09 18.49 -19.81
N GLY A 49 1.03 19.74 -19.35
CA GLY A 49 0.98 20.06 -17.93
C GLY A 49 -0.11 19.33 -17.12
N PRO A 50 -1.38 19.32 -17.57
CA PRO A 50 -2.44 18.60 -16.86
C PRO A 50 -2.17 17.10 -16.73
N VAL A 51 -1.55 16.48 -17.73
CA VAL A 51 -1.19 15.06 -17.71
C VAL A 51 -0.09 14.80 -16.69
N VAL A 52 0.97 15.61 -16.70
CA VAL A 52 2.09 15.50 -15.75
C VAL A 52 1.61 15.69 -14.31
N GLN A 53 0.76 16.69 -14.05
CA GLN A 53 0.23 16.95 -12.72
C GLN A 53 -0.68 15.80 -12.23
N ALA A 54 -1.50 15.23 -13.11
CA ALA A 54 -2.32 14.08 -12.78
C ALA A 54 -1.45 12.85 -12.46
N ASP A 55 -0.42 12.58 -13.25
CA ASP A 55 0.51 11.47 -13.04
C ASP A 55 1.30 11.62 -11.73
N MET A 56 1.77 12.82 -11.40
CA MET A 56 2.46 13.08 -10.12
C MET A 56 1.54 12.84 -8.93
N LYS A 57 0.28 13.29 -9.03
CA LYS A 57 -0.72 13.04 -8.00
C LYS A 57 -1.01 11.56 -7.83
N GLU A 58 -1.13 10.81 -8.92
CA GLU A 58 -1.33 9.35 -8.89
C GLU A 58 -0.10 8.64 -8.33
N ALA A 59 1.11 9.07 -8.69
CA ALA A 59 2.36 8.52 -8.19
C ALA A 59 2.46 8.63 -6.66
N VAL A 60 2.17 9.81 -6.10
CA VAL A 60 2.16 10.04 -4.64
C VAL A 60 1.06 9.21 -3.98
N HIS A 61 -0.13 9.13 -4.58
CA HIS A 61 -1.22 8.29 -4.06
C HIS A 61 -0.84 6.81 -4.01
N TYR A 62 -0.09 6.33 -5.00
CA TYR A 62 0.42 4.96 -5.01
C TYR A 62 1.49 4.73 -3.94
N VAL A 63 2.50 5.60 -3.87
CA VAL A 63 3.55 5.59 -2.84
C VAL A 63 4.20 6.97 -2.72
N ASP A 64 4.24 7.53 -1.52
CA ASP A 64 5.10 8.67 -1.20
C ASP A 64 6.47 8.13 -0.73
N LEU A 65 7.48 8.34 -1.53
CA LEU A 65 8.85 7.88 -1.23
C LEU A 65 9.60 8.79 -0.25
N THR A 66 9.08 9.97 0.09
CA THR A 66 9.77 10.94 0.95
C THR A 66 10.06 10.32 2.32
N ALA A 67 9.02 9.87 3.01
CA ALA A 67 9.14 9.26 4.33
C ALA A 67 9.96 7.97 4.32
N MET A 68 9.81 7.16 3.25
CA MET A 68 10.57 5.93 3.08
C MET A 68 12.07 6.19 2.93
N VAL A 69 12.46 7.13 2.06
CA VAL A 69 13.87 7.48 1.84
C VAL A 69 14.49 8.06 3.10
N GLU A 70 13.79 8.96 3.79
CA GLU A 70 14.23 9.49 5.08
C GLU A 70 14.43 8.40 6.13
N ALA A 71 13.50 7.44 6.22
CA ALA A 71 13.63 6.30 7.12
C ALA A 71 14.87 5.45 6.80
N LEU A 72 15.11 5.14 5.52
CA LEU A 72 16.26 4.37 5.07
C LEU A 72 17.61 5.07 5.38
N GLU A 73 17.69 6.38 5.14
CA GLU A 73 18.86 7.20 5.43
C GLU A 73 19.20 7.21 6.93
N ASN A 74 18.17 7.21 7.79
CA ASN A 74 18.30 7.24 9.24
C ASN A 74 18.30 5.85 9.89
N GLY A 75 18.30 4.77 9.11
CA GLY A 75 18.27 3.39 9.62
C GLY A 75 16.96 3.03 10.33
N GLN A 76 15.87 3.73 10.02
CA GLN A 76 14.55 3.48 10.56
C GLN A 76 13.81 2.40 9.74
N PRO A 77 12.85 1.68 10.35
CA PRO A 77 12.06 0.70 9.63
C PRO A 77 11.16 1.35 8.58
N VAL A 78 10.98 0.63 7.46
CA VAL A 78 10.01 0.95 6.41
C VAL A 78 8.77 0.07 6.55
N SER A 79 7.64 0.49 5.98
CA SER A 79 6.43 -0.32 5.94
C SER A 79 6.59 -1.51 4.97
N GLU A 80 5.92 -2.63 5.26
CA GLU A 80 5.91 -3.79 4.35
C GLU A 80 5.30 -3.44 3.01
N VAL A 81 4.31 -2.56 2.99
CA VAL A 81 3.62 -2.10 1.78
C VAL A 81 4.57 -1.34 0.87
N ASP A 82 5.31 -0.36 1.39
CA ASP A 82 6.25 0.43 0.59
C ASP A 82 7.41 -0.42 0.10
N LEU A 83 7.90 -1.32 0.96
CA LEU A 83 8.90 -2.31 0.59
C LEU A 83 8.41 -3.15 -0.60
N ALA A 84 7.19 -3.69 -0.54
CA ALA A 84 6.63 -4.52 -1.60
C ALA A 84 6.40 -3.72 -2.90
N LYS A 85 5.98 -2.45 -2.82
CA LYS A 85 5.79 -1.58 -3.99
C LYS A 85 7.12 -1.30 -4.70
N VAL A 86 8.16 -0.98 -3.94
CA VAL A 86 9.50 -0.71 -4.50
C VAL A 86 10.13 -1.97 -5.08
N GLU A 87 10.03 -3.11 -4.39
CA GLU A 87 10.48 -4.41 -4.90
C GLU A 87 9.76 -4.78 -6.20
N ASN A 88 8.43 -4.66 -6.25
CA ASN A 88 7.66 -4.95 -7.45
C ASN A 88 8.07 -4.05 -8.63
N THR A 89 8.39 -2.80 -8.38
CA THR A 89 8.92 -1.88 -9.39
C THR A 89 10.26 -2.36 -9.95
N ALA A 90 11.17 -2.81 -9.09
CA ALA A 90 12.45 -3.37 -9.52
C ALA A 90 12.29 -4.69 -10.31
N LEU A 91 11.37 -5.56 -9.89
CA LEU A 91 11.08 -6.83 -10.56
C LEU A 91 10.40 -6.64 -11.93
N SER A 92 9.41 -5.75 -12.00
CA SER A 92 8.61 -5.55 -13.23
C SER A 92 9.26 -4.60 -14.23
N GLY A 93 10.17 -3.73 -13.79
CA GLY A 93 10.70 -2.64 -14.62
C GLY A 93 9.63 -1.64 -15.06
N SER A 94 8.57 -1.48 -14.28
CA SER A 94 7.41 -0.66 -14.63
C SER A 94 7.65 0.85 -14.53
N MET A 95 8.75 1.27 -13.89
CA MET A 95 9.11 2.67 -13.72
C MET A 95 10.46 3.02 -14.38
N PRO A 96 10.57 4.20 -14.97
CA PRO A 96 9.51 5.16 -15.26
C PRO A 96 8.53 4.63 -16.32
N PRO A 97 7.25 5.11 -16.32
CA PRO A 97 6.29 4.70 -17.35
C PRO A 97 6.83 5.00 -18.77
N ALA A 98 6.51 4.13 -19.75
CA ALA A 98 7.05 4.20 -21.12
C ALA A 98 6.88 5.59 -21.78
N LYS A 99 5.80 6.31 -21.47
CA LYS A 99 5.56 7.68 -21.98
C LYS A 99 6.63 8.69 -21.53
N TYR A 100 7.30 8.44 -20.39
CA TYR A 100 8.39 9.29 -19.89
C TYR A 100 9.76 8.78 -20.29
N SER A 101 10.00 7.47 -20.29
CA SER A 101 11.31 6.88 -20.60
C SER A 101 11.81 7.21 -22.02
N HIS A 102 10.91 7.56 -22.94
CA HIS A 102 11.26 7.98 -24.30
C HIS A 102 11.54 9.49 -24.44
N MET A 103 11.32 10.26 -23.38
CA MET A 103 11.60 11.70 -23.42
C MET A 103 13.07 11.98 -23.08
N PRO A 104 13.77 12.86 -23.85
CA PRO A 104 15.20 13.14 -23.62
C PRO A 104 15.55 13.58 -22.21
N MET A 105 14.63 14.25 -21.53
CA MET A 105 14.81 14.74 -20.15
C MET A 105 14.76 13.63 -19.08
N HIS A 106 14.30 12.44 -19.45
CA HIS A 106 14.24 11.26 -18.58
C HIS A 106 15.20 10.15 -18.98
N TRP A 107 16.12 10.43 -19.91
CA TRP A 107 17.14 9.44 -20.28
C TRP A 107 18.07 9.17 -19.10
N GLY A 108 18.21 7.90 -18.74
CA GLY A 108 19.08 7.46 -17.65
C GLY A 108 18.42 7.43 -16.28
N THR A 109 17.08 7.60 -16.20
CA THR A 109 16.31 7.48 -14.94
C THR A 109 15.75 6.08 -14.71
N SER A 110 16.03 5.12 -15.59
CA SER A 110 15.61 3.72 -15.41
C SER A 110 16.64 2.97 -14.59
N LEU A 111 16.16 2.15 -13.65
CA LEU A 111 17.00 1.25 -12.85
C LEU A 111 17.81 0.31 -13.74
N ASP A 112 19.10 0.25 -13.56
CA ASP A 112 19.96 -0.76 -14.17
C ASP A 112 19.83 -2.11 -13.45
N ASP A 113 20.43 -3.17 -14.02
CA ASP A 113 20.28 -4.51 -13.46
C ASP A 113 20.98 -4.67 -12.10
N ASN A 114 22.04 -3.90 -11.81
CA ASN A 114 22.71 -3.91 -10.52
C ASN A 114 21.86 -3.18 -9.45
N GLU A 115 21.27 -2.05 -9.80
CA GLU A 115 20.36 -1.30 -8.91
C GLU A 115 19.13 -2.12 -8.56
N LYS A 116 18.52 -2.78 -9.55
CA LYS A 116 17.42 -3.74 -9.33
C LYS A 116 17.84 -4.86 -8.38
N ALA A 117 19.02 -5.45 -8.60
CA ALA A 117 19.52 -6.51 -7.74
C ALA A 117 19.73 -6.05 -6.29
N VAL A 118 20.22 -4.83 -6.06
CA VAL A 118 20.36 -4.24 -4.72
C VAL A 118 18.99 -4.05 -4.07
N ILE A 119 18.01 -3.48 -4.76
CA ILE A 119 16.66 -3.28 -4.23
C ILE A 119 16.02 -4.62 -3.86
N ILE A 120 16.09 -5.61 -4.75
CA ILE A 120 15.51 -6.93 -4.52
C ILE A 120 16.21 -7.67 -3.35
N SER A 121 17.53 -7.59 -3.25
CA SER A 121 18.30 -8.17 -2.14
C SER A 121 17.88 -7.54 -0.81
N TRP A 122 17.85 -6.21 -0.76
CA TRP A 122 17.42 -5.46 0.42
C TRP A 122 16.00 -5.85 0.84
N ALA A 123 15.06 -5.90 -0.11
CA ALA A 123 13.67 -6.23 0.19
C ALA A 123 13.55 -7.65 0.78
N LYS A 124 14.28 -8.63 0.24
CA LYS A 124 14.32 -10.01 0.74
C LYS A 124 14.89 -10.07 2.16
N ASN A 125 15.98 -9.35 2.43
CA ASN A 125 16.63 -9.33 3.73
C ASN A 125 15.72 -8.67 4.79
N VAL A 126 15.12 -7.51 4.48
CA VAL A 126 14.21 -6.84 5.40
C VAL A 126 12.96 -7.69 5.68
N ARG A 127 12.43 -8.39 4.66
CA ARG A 127 11.27 -9.29 4.83
C ARG A 127 11.62 -10.45 5.75
N LYS A 128 12.75 -11.09 5.51
CA LYS A 128 13.25 -12.18 6.37
C LYS A 128 13.40 -11.74 7.82
N ASP A 129 13.92 -10.54 8.06
CA ASP A 129 14.25 -10.06 9.41
C ASP A 129 13.02 -9.51 10.17
N ARG A 130 12.02 -8.95 9.46
CA ARG A 130 10.96 -8.17 10.12
C ARG A 130 9.55 -8.65 9.86
N PHE A 131 9.27 -9.25 8.70
CA PHE A 131 7.90 -9.54 8.27
C PHE A 131 7.58 -11.02 8.16
N THR A 132 8.56 -11.89 8.35
CA THR A 132 8.34 -13.33 8.38
C THR A 132 7.68 -13.77 9.68
N THR A 133 6.95 -14.88 9.65
CA THR A 133 6.35 -15.50 10.82
C THR A 133 7.16 -16.72 11.26
N GLU A 134 7.04 -17.11 12.54
CA GLU A 134 7.73 -18.28 13.09
C GLU A 134 7.35 -19.62 12.42
N THR A 135 6.20 -19.64 11.76
CA THR A 135 5.69 -20.84 11.08
C THR A 135 6.26 -21.06 9.69
N VAL A 136 7.00 -20.10 9.16
CA VAL A 136 7.60 -20.16 7.84
C VAL A 136 8.93 -20.91 7.90
N ALA A 137 9.11 -21.91 7.01
CA ALA A 137 10.40 -22.60 6.87
C ALA A 137 11.48 -21.61 6.43
N GLU A 138 12.72 -21.81 6.92
CA GLU A 138 13.83 -20.86 6.76
C GLU A 138 14.07 -20.47 5.29
N GLU A 139 13.94 -21.41 4.38
CA GLU A 139 14.12 -21.24 2.94
C GLU A 139 13.09 -20.31 2.28
N PHE A 140 11.92 -20.09 2.91
CA PHE A 140 10.85 -19.24 2.38
C PHE A 140 10.68 -17.92 3.11
N LYS A 141 11.49 -17.64 4.13
CA LYS A 141 11.35 -16.42 4.95
C LYS A 141 11.54 -15.12 4.19
N ASN A 142 12.21 -15.16 3.04
CA ASN A 142 12.45 -14.01 2.18
C ASN A 142 11.45 -13.88 1.03
N GLU A 143 10.48 -14.82 0.93
CA GLU A 143 9.48 -14.80 -0.13
C GLU A 143 8.41 -13.73 0.12
N PRO A 144 7.90 -13.05 -0.93
CA PRO A 144 6.84 -12.04 -0.80
C PRO A 144 5.49 -12.64 -0.40
N LEU A 145 5.26 -13.92 -0.70
CA LEU A 145 4.06 -14.64 -0.29
C LEU A 145 4.42 -15.59 0.86
N GLN A 146 3.85 -15.32 2.02
CA GLN A 146 4.10 -16.08 3.24
C GLN A 146 2.80 -16.77 3.73
N PRO A 147 2.87 -17.94 4.37
CA PRO A 147 1.74 -18.53 5.05
C PRO A 147 1.16 -17.57 6.09
N LEU A 148 -0.15 -17.45 6.11
CA LEU A 148 -0.83 -16.65 7.12
C LEU A 148 -0.59 -17.25 8.51
N MET A 149 -0.44 -16.38 9.51
CA MET A 149 -0.37 -16.82 10.89
C MET A 149 -1.70 -17.50 11.31
N LYS A 150 -1.62 -18.51 12.16
CA LYS A 150 -2.78 -19.30 12.58
C LYS A 150 -3.78 -18.49 13.42
N SER A 151 -3.31 -17.52 14.16
CA SER A 151 -4.12 -16.64 15.01
C SER A 151 -3.38 -15.34 15.29
N LEU A 152 -4.13 -14.27 15.45
CA LEU A 152 -3.61 -13.00 15.95
C LEU A 152 -3.70 -12.97 17.48
N PRO A 153 -2.77 -12.31 18.19
CA PRO A 153 -2.91 -12.08 19.63
C PRO A 153 -4.12 -11.16 19.86
N THR A 154 -5.12 -11.66 20.57
CA THR A 154 -6.37 -10.95 20.85
C THR A 154 -6.74 -11.06 22.32
N ASP A 155 -7.50 -10.08 22.81
CA ASP A 155 -8.14 -10.11 24.11
C ASP A 155 -9.51 -10.81 23.96
N PRO A 156 -9.75 -11.97 24.62
CA PRO A 156 -10.99 -12.70 24.50
C PRO A 156 -12.25 -11.89 24.83
N ALA A 157 -12.19 -11.02 25.83
CA ALA A 157 -13.33 -10.18 26.21
C ALA A 157 -13.66 -9.14 25.11
N LYS A 158 -12.63 -8.60 24.44
CA LYS A 158 -12.84 -7.72 23.28
C LYS A 158 -13.38 -8.46 22.08
N VAL A 159 -12.96 -9.71 21.86
CA VAL A 159 -13.50 -10.56 20.79
C VAL A 159 -14.98 -10.83 21.01
N GLU A 160 -15.39 -11.18 22.24
CA GLU A 160 -16.78 -11.40 22.59
C GLU A 160 -17.64 -10.14 22.41
N LEU A 161 -17.18 -9.01 22.90
CA LEU A 161 -17.84 -7.72 22.69
C LEU A 161 -17.93 -7.37 21.20
N GLY A 162 -16.85 -7.55 20.45
CA GLY A 162 -16.81 -7.30 19.00
C GLY A 162 -17.80 -8.18 18.24
N PHE A 163 -17.92 -9.45 18.62
CA PHE A 163 -18.91 -10.36 18.04
C PHE A 163 -20.34 -9.92 18.33
N ALA A 164 -20.64 -9.48 19.57
CA ALA A 164 -21.94 -8.94 19.91
C ALA A 164 -22.26 -7.68 19.11
N LEU A 165 -21.35 -6.73 19.02
CA LEU A 165 -21.50 -5.49 18.22
C LEU A 165 -21.66 -5.76 16.73
N TYR A 166 -20.94 -6.74 16.19
CA TYR A 166 -21.02 -7.16 14.79
C TYR A 166 -22.43 -7.59 14.35
N HIS A 167 -23.23 -8.11 15.27
CA HIS A 167 -24.60 -8.54 15.04
C HIS A 167 -25.66 -7.54 15.56
N ASP A 168 -25.24 -6.44 16.15
CA ASP A 168 -26.13 -5.49 16.80
C ASP A 168 -26.69 -4.47 15.81
N THR A 169 -27.98 -4.58 15.50
CA THR A 169 -28.68 -3.65 14.58
C THR A 169 -28.84 -2.25 15.16
N ARG A 170 -28.71 -2.08 16.49
CA ARG A 170 -28.78 -0.74 17.14
C ARG A 170 -27.63 0.18 16.72
N LEU A 171 -26.64 -0.33 16.03
CA LEU A 171 -25.57 0.45 15.40
C LEU A 171 -25.98 1.08 14.07
N SER A 172 -27.24 0.92 13.63
CA SER A 172 -27.80 1.65 12.49
C SER A 172 -28.91 2.59 12.94
N ALA A 173 -29.08 3.70 12.25
CA ALA A 173 -30.04 4.77 12.62
C ALA A 173 -31.49 4.28 12.74
N ASP A 174 -31.87 3.27 11.97
CA ASP A 174 -33.21 2.69 11.94
C ASP A 174 -33.33 1.32 12.65
N ASN A 175 -32.25 0.83 13.25
CA ASN A 175 -32.12 -0.47 13.90
C ASN A 175 -32.39 -1.69 12.99
N THR A 176 -32.13 -1.56 11.68
CA THR A 176 -32.39 -2.67 10.73
C THR A 176 -31.12 -3.35 10.23
N ILE A 177 -29.99 -2.65 10.20
CA ILE A 177 -28.72 -3.10 9.62
C ILE A 177 -27.69 -3.34 10.71
N SER A 178 -26.96 -4.44 10.60
CA SER A 178 -25.72 -4.73 11.37
C SER A 178 -24.56 -5.04 10.41
N CYS A 179 -23.34 -5.16 10.90
CA CYS A 179 -22.22 -5.62 10.08
C CYS A 179 -22.50 -6.99 9.45
N ALA A 180 -23.11 -7.90 10.22
CA ALA A 180 -23.48 -9.25 9.77
C ALA A 180 -24.52 -9.25 8.64
N THR A 181 -25.26 -8.16 8.42
CA THR A 181 -26.23 -8.03 7.31
C THR A 181 -25.54 -8.10 5.95
N CYS A 182 -24.44 -7.39 5.78
CA CYS A 182 -23.65 -7.36 4.54
C CYS A 182 -22.46 -8.33 4.56
N HIS A 183 -22.01 -8.72 5.75
CA HIS A 183 -20.84 -9.57 5.92
C HIS A 183 -21.17 -10.86 6.68
N GLY A 184 -22.17 -11.62 6.19
CA GLY A 184 -22.62 -12.84 6.84
C GLY A 184 -21.52 -13.88 7.00
N LEU A 185 -21.23 -14.29 8.24
CA LEU A 185 -20.15 -15.25 8.51
C LEU A 185 -20.43 -16.65 7.93
N ASN A 186 -21.69 -17.03 7.75
CA ASN A 186 -22.09 -18.30 7.14
C ASN A 186 -22.12 -18.26 5.61
N THR A 187 -21.91 -17.10 5.00
CA THR A 187 -21.91 -16.89 3.54
C THR A 187 -20.55 -16.52 2.98
N GLY A 188 -19.48 -16.70 3.78
CA GLY A 188 -18.11 -16.36 3.40
C GLY A 188 -17.68 -14.94 3.78
N GLY A 189 -18.38 -14.33 4.74
CA GLY A 189 -18.11 -12.96 5.18
C GLY A 189 -18.58 -11.89 4.20
N VAL A 190 -19.57 -12.22 3.34
CA VAL A 190 -20.14 -11.37 2.28
C VAL A 190 -21.65 -11.63 2.13
N ASP A 191 -22.40 -10.71 1.53
CA ASP A 191 -23.81 -10.89 1.17
C ASP A 191 -24.05 -11.46 -0.24
N ARG A 192 -22.99 -11.65 -1.02
CA ARG A 192 -23.00 -12.14 -2.42
C ARG A 192 -23.83 -11.27 -3.39
N LYS A 193 -24.04 -10.00 -3.06
CA LYS A 193 -24.71 -9.03 -3.92
C LYS A 193 -23.67 -8.19 -4.68
N GLN A 194 -24.06 -7.66 -5.83
CA GLN A 194 -23.24 -6.70 -6.56
C GLN A 194 -23.09 -5.39 -5.77
N TYR A 195 -24.18 -4.97 -5.13
CA TYR A 195 -24.25 -3.81 -4.24
C TYR A 195 -25.01 -4.21 -2.99
N SER A 196 -24.45 -3.92 -1.83
CA SER A 196 -25.13 -4.17 -0.56
C SER A 196 -26.22 -3.15 -0.32
N GLU A 197 -27.33 -3.61 0.26
CA GLU A 197 -28.46 -2.77 0.66
C GLU A 197 -28.24 -2.29 2.10
N GLY A 198 -28.25 -0.96 2.28
CA GLY A 198 -28.16 -0.31 3.57
C GLY A 198 -29.50 0.19 4.07
N ILE A 199 -29.49 1.15 5.01
CA ILE A 199 -30.72 1.70 5.60
C ILE A 199 -31.62 2.34 4.54
N ASN A 200 -32.93 2.35 4.80
CA ASN A 200 -33.95 2.94 3.92
C ASN A 200 -33.94 2.39 2.48
N GLY A 201 -33.46 1.17 2.26
CA GLY A 201 -33.38 0.54 0.94
C GLY A 201 -32.38 1.20 -0.01
N GLN A 202 -31.41 1.93 0.51
CA GLN A 202 -30.32 2.52 -0.28
C GLN A 202 -29.28 1.46 -0.65
N PHE A 203 -28.55 1.65 -1.73
CA PHE A 203 -27.52 0.71 -2.19
C PHE A 203 -26.15 1.37 -2.17
N GLY A 204 -25.15 0.62 -1.72
CA GLY A 204 -23.74 0.99 -1.82
C GLY A 204 -23.26 1.05 -3.27
N GLY A 205 -22.05 1.59 -3.48
CA GLY A 205 -21.44 1.71 -4.81
C GLY A 205 -20.59 0.51 -5.22
N VAL A 206 -20.29 -0.40 -4.28
CA VAL A 206 -19.44 -1.59 -4.49
C VAL A 206 -20.00 -2.77 -3.70
N ASN A 207 -19.57 -3.99 -4.03
CA ASN A 207 -19.90 -5.18 -3.27
C ASN A 207 -19.16 -5.20 -1.92
N ALA A 208 -19.76 -5.85 -0.93
CA ALA A 208 -19.13 -6.10 0.36
C ALA A 208 -17.94 -7.06 0.19
N PRO A 209 -16.70 -6.67 0.54
CA PRO A 209 -15.56 -7.58 0.56
C PRO A 209 -15.71 -8.59 1.70
N THR A 210 -15.03 -9.73 1.60
CA THR A 210 -15.02 -10.68 2.71
C THR A 210 -14.34 -10.09 3.95
N VAL A 211 -14.91 -10.37 5.12
CA VAL A 211 -14.27 -10.05 6.42
C VAL A 211 -13.32 -11.13 6.89
N TYR A 212 -13.26 -12.28 6.20
CA TYR A 212 -12.34 -13.35 6.57
C TYR A 212 -10.90 -12.93 6.30
N ASN A 213 -10.05 -13.11 7.30
CA ASN A 213 -8.65 -12.68 7.29
C ASN A 213 -8.44 -11.17 7.06
N ALA A 214 -9.48 -10.34 7.13
CA ALA A 214 -9.37 -8.90 6.88
C ALA A 214 -8.35 -8.20 7.80
N ALA A 215 -8.13 -8.73 9.00
CA ALA A 215 -7.12 -8.21 9.92
C ALA A 215 -5.66 -8.39 9.43
N LEU A 216 -5.44 -9.21 8.40
CA LEU A 216 -4.14 -9.44 7.78
C LEU A 216 -3.95 -8.60 6.50
N ASN A 217 -4.96 -7.86 6.09
CA ASN A 217 -4.83 -6.90 5.00
C ASN A 217 -4.01 -5.69 5.47
N PHE A 218 -3.16 -5.17 4.62
CA PHE A 218 -2.30 -4.02 4.92
C PHE A 218 -3.03 -2.67 4.85
N VAL A 219 -4.22 -2.63 4.24
CA VAL A 219 -5.17 -1.51 4.25
C VAL A 219 -6.59 -2.06 4.15
N GLN A 220 -7.60 -1.24 4.47
CA GLN A 220 -9.00 -1.63 4.45
C GLN A 220 -9.79 -0.78 3.45
N PHE A 221 -10.98 -1.26 3.07
CA PHE A 221 -11.81 -0.84 1.95
C PHE A 221 -11.18 -1.16 0.57
N TRP A 222 -11.99 -1.13 -0.48
CA TRP A 222 -11.54 -1.39 -1.85
C TRP A 222 -10.53 -0.36 -2.37
N ASP A 223 -10.60 0.87 -1.88
CA ASP A 223 -9.73 1.99 -2.23
C ASP A 223 -8.56 2.20 -1.26
N GLY A 224 -8.46 1.37 -0.21
CA GLY A 224 -7.37 1.44 0.74
C GLY A 224 -7.37 2.66 1.67
N ARG A 225 -8.52 3.37 1.77
CA ARG A 225 -8.59 4.64 2.52
C ARG A 225 -8.46 4.51 4.04
N ALA A 226 -8.59 3.30 4.61
CA ALA A 226 -8.38 3.08 6.03
C ALA A 226 -7.13 2.22 6.26
N ALA A 227 -6.28 2.64 7.18
CA ALA A 227 -5.01 2.00 7.46
C ALA A 227 -5.16 0.66 8.18
N ASP A 228 -6.20 0.50 9.00
CA ASP A 228 -6.44 -0.70 9.78
C ASP A 228 -7.94 -0.96 10.02
N LEU A 229 -8.28 -2.07 10.67
CA LEU A 229 -9.67 -2.40 11.02
C LEU A 229 -10.28 -1.46 12.06
N LYS A 230 -9.49 -0.79 12.88
CA LYS A 230 -9.99 0.15 13.89
C LYS A 230 -10.52 1.41 13.19
N GLU A 231 -9.79 1.91 12.22
CA GLU A 231 -10.22 3.04 11.40
C GLU A 231 -11.40 2.64 10.50
N GLN A 232 -11.32 1.47 9.87
CA GLN A 232 -12.38 0.95 9.01
C GLN A 232 -13.71 0.83 9.75
N ALA A 233 -13.71 0.29 10.97
CA ALA A 233 -14.92 0.02 11.73
C ALA A 233 -15.74 1.27 12.08
N ALA A 234 -15.14 2.45 12.06
CA ALA A 234 -15.84 3.72 12.26
C ALA A 234 -16.60 4.20 11.00
N GLY A 235 -16.23 3.72 9.82
CA GLY A 235 -16.79 4.19 8.56
C GLY A 235 -18.25 3.80 8.33
N PRO A 236 -18.60 2.51 8.27
CA PRO A 236 -19.95 2.05 7.94
C PRO A 236 -21.04 2.58 8.87
N PRO A 237 -20.88 2.66 10.20
CA PRO A 237 -21.87 3.25 11.08
C PRO A 237 -22.21 4.71 10.72
N LEU A 238 -21.22 5.51 10.35
CA LEU A 238 -21.37 6.92 10.01
C LEU A 238 -21.78 7.16 8.55
N ASN A 239 -21.74 6.15 7.71
CA ASN A 239 -22.10 6.29 6.30
C ASN A 239 -23.63 6.35 6.13
N PRO A 240 -24.18 7.45 5.61
CA PRO A 240 -25.64 7.64 5.48
C PRO A 240 -26.32 6.65 4.53
N VAL A 241 -25.56 5.98 3.67
CA VAL A 241 -26.07 4.96 2.74
C VAL A 241 -26.04 3.56 3.37
N GLU A 242 -25.12 3.31 4.30
CA GLU A 242 -24.92 1.98 4.91
C GLU A 242 -25.71 1.85 6.22
N MET A 243 -25.26 2.48 7.31
CA MET A 243 -25.88 2.36 8.64
C MET A 243 -26.44 3.70 9.17
N GLY A 244 -25.92 4.84 8.74
CA GLY A 244 -26.53 6.18 8.86
C GLY A 244 -26.62 6.77 10.27
N CYS A 245 -25.78 6.31 11.24
CA CYS A 245 -25.76 6.87 12.60
C CYS A 245 -25.21 8.28 12.68
#